data_7d5335508857e90f462affd5f302c5d8
#
_entry.id   7d5335508857e90f462affd5f302c5d8
#
_cell.length_a   1.000
_cell.length_b   1.000
_cell.length_c   1.000
_cell.angle_alpha   90.00
_cell.angle_beta   90.00
_cell.angle_gamma   90.00
#
_symmetry.space_group_name_H-M   'P 1'
#
loop_
_entity.id
_entity.type
_entity.pdbx_description
1 polymer ?
#
loop_
_entity_poly.entity_id
_entity_poly.type
_entity_poly.pdbx_seq_one_letter_code
_entity_poly.pdbx_strand_id
1 'polypeptide(L)'
;HSFPTRRSSDLTSTRTGDTLSTKNTPVSYGRTEYSKPYTYMKYVVNNKGDEDKVSQALAKMMAEDVTLKVVNDSENRQSLIYGMGDQHLEVTASKLAERYKVGIRLETPKVAFRETIRKNSDVDTKYKKQSGGHGQYGHVKMRFEPSGDLETPYVFEQVVVGGAVPKNYFPAVEKGLQESVQKGPLAAYPVVGVKATLYDGSYHPVDSSEMAFKMATILAFKKGFMDASPVLLEPIVSAKI
;
A
#
# COMPACT_ATOMS: atom_id res chain seq x y z
N HIS A 1 45.25 -31.86 -17.82
CA HIS A 1 44.73 -30.57 -18.28
C HIS A 1 43.94 -29.92 -17.16
N SER A 2 44.58 -29.03 -16.38
CA SER A 2 43.89 -28.18 -15.42
C SER A 2 43.12 -27.10 -16.18
N PHE A 3 41.82 -27.12 -16.10
CA PHE A 3 41.03 -25.99 -16.55
C PHE A 3 41.38 -24.76 -15.70
N PRO A 4 41.68 -23.61 -16.31
CA PRO A 4 41.89 -22.38 -15.56
C PRO A 4 40.58 -22.07 -14.82
N THR A 5 40.55 -22.30 -13.53
CA THR A 5 39.47 -21.81 -12.66
C THR A 5 39.56 -20.28 -12.67
N ARG A 6 38.84 -19.61 -13.57
CA ARG A 6 38.61 -18.19 -13.43
C ARG A 6 37.86 -17.95 -12.13
N ARG A 7 38.45 -17.15 -11.26
CA ARG A 7 37.84 -16.78 -9.99
C ARG A 7 36.57 -15.96 -10.28
N SER A 8 35.51 -16.21 -9.52
CA SER A 8 34.26 -15.47 -9.60
C SER A 8 34.44 -13.94 -9.47
N SER A 9 35.56 -13.48 -8.92
CA SER A 9 35.95 -12.07 -8.83
C SER A 9 36.14 -11.35 -10.18
N ASP A 10 36.31 -12.11 -11.28
CA ASP A 10 36.55 -11.55 -12.62
C ASP A 10 35.22 -11.29 -13.39
N LEU A 11 34.08 -11.65 -12.83
CA LEU A 11 32.77 -11.61 -13.46
C LEU A 11 31.82 -10.68 -12.66
N THR A 12 32.00 -9.38 -12.81
CA THR A 12 31.29 -8.37 -12.03
C THR A 12 29.79 -8.25 -12.33
N SER A 13 29.34 -8.72 -13.51
CA SER A 13 27.96 -8.57 -13.98
C SER A 13 27.23 -9.91 -14.24
N THR A 14 27.88 -11.05 -14.00
CA THR A 14 27.29 -12.37 -14.23
C THR A 14 26.30 -12.75 -13.15
N ARG A 15 25.15 -13.26 -13.58
CA ARG A 15 24.06 -13.70 -12.71
C ARG A 15 23.76 -15.17 -12.91
N THR A 16 23.08 -15.79 -11.96
CA THR A 16 22.56 -17.14 -12.08
C THR A 16 21.68 -17.27 -13.33
N GLY A 17 21.95 -18.29 -14.16
CA GLY A 17 21.28 -18.52 -15.43
C GLY A 17 21.90 -17.82 -16.64
N ASP A 18 22.97 -17.05 -16.48
CA ASP A 18 23.68 -16.45 -17.61
C ASP A 18 24.59 -17.49 -18.30
N THR A 19 24.68 -17.38 -19.62
CA THR A 19 25.57 -18.23 -20.43
C THR A 19 26.98 -17.65 -20.44
N LEU A 20 27.96 -18.49 -20.11
CA LEU A 20 29.37 -18.16 -20.26
C LEU A 20 29.90 -18.71 -21.58
N SER A 21 30.48 -17.86 -22.40
CA SER A 21 31.08 -18.24 -23.70
C SER A 21 32.42 -17.57 -23.90
N THR A 22 33.20 -18.06 -24.87
CA THR A 22 34.47 -17.43 -25.28
C THR A 22 34.19 -16.28 -26.25
N LYS A 23 35.11 -15.29 -26.32
CA LYS A 23 35.01 -14.19 -27.27
C LYS A 23 34.94 -14.66 -28.73
N ASN A 24 35.65 -15.77 -29.04
CA ASN A 24 35.81 -16.25 -30.42
C ASN A 24 34.61 -17.11 -30.88
N THR A 25 33.86 -17.67 -29.95
CA THR A 25 32.68 -18.52 -30.22
C THR A 25 31.55 -18.09 -29.27
N PRO A 26 30.87 -16.97 -29.55
CA PRO A 26 29.78 -16.51 -28.72
C PRO A 26 28.58 -17.46 -28.87
N VAL A 27 28.21 -18.11 -27.77
CA VAL A 27 27.01 -18.95 -27.69
C VAL A 27 26.12 -18.38 -26.59
N SER A 28 24.84 -18.30 -26.84
CA SER A 28 23.83 -17.93 -25.82
C SER A 28 22.75 -19.00 -25.76
N TYR A 29 22.54 -19.57 -24.59
CA TYR A 29 21.42 -20.47 -24.34
C TYR A 29 20.21 -19.68 -23.83
N GLY A 30 19.01 -20.17 -24.13
CA GLY A 30 17.79 -19.60 -23.55
C GLY A 30 17.82 -19.68 -22.03
N ARG A 31 17.33 -18.64 -21.36
CA ARG A 31 17.24 -18.64 -19.89
C ARG A 31 16.25 -19.71 -19.45
N THR A 32 16.63 -20.48 -18.45
CA THR A 32 15.72 -21.42 -17.79
C THR A 32 14.66 -20.64 -17.01
N GLU A 33 13.38 -20.99 -17.20
CA GLU A 33 12.31 -20.47 -16.39
C GLU A 33 12.31 -21.18 -15.03
N TYR A 34 12.54 -20.43 -13.98
CA TYR A 34 12.46 -20.92 -12.61
C TYR A 34 11.06 -20.73 -12.06
N SER A 35 10.64 -21.62 -11.16
CA SER A 35 9.38 -21.47 -10.43
C SER A 35 9.37 -20.16 -9.65
N LYS A 36 8.26 -19.45 -9.72
CA LYS A 36 8.08 -18.23 -8.94
C LYS A 36 7.89 -18.60 -7.46
N PRO A 37 8.45 -17.83 -6.52
CA PRO A 37 8.20 -18.05 -5.12
C PRO A 37 6.72 -17.86 -4.78
N TYR A 38 6.12 -18.78 -4.06
CA TYR A 38 4.68 -18.80 -3.76
C TYR A 38 4.35 -18.71 -2.27
N THR A 39 5.35 -18.83 -1.38
CA THR A 39 5.16 -18.55 0.03
C THR A 39 5.93 -17.30 0.45
N TYR A 40 5.48 -16.66 1.49
CA TYR A 40 6.17 -15.47 2.01
C TYR A 40 5.95 -15.32 3.50
N MET A 41 6.93 -14.70 4.15
CA MET A 41 6.87 -14.29 5.56
C MET A 41 7.35 -12.86 5.73
N LYS A 42 6.88 -12.22 6.77
CA LYS A 42 7.46 -10.95 7.24
C LYS A 42 8.78 -11.26 7.93
N TYR A 43 9.81 -10.47 7.66
CA TYR A 43 11.04 -10.56 8.44
C TYR A 43 11.29 -9.30 9.25
N VAL A 44 11.87 -9.49 10.40
CA VAL A 44 12.29 -8.41 11.31
C VAL A 44 13.76 -8.60 11.63
N VAL A 45 14.55 -7.54 11.51
CA VAL A 45 15.97 -7.55 11.85
C VAL A 45 16.12 -7.65 13.37
N ASN A 46 16.99 -8.57 13.85
CA ASN A 46 17.13 -8.85 15.27
C ASN A 46 17.76 -7.66 16.04
N ASN A 47 18.75 -7.02 15.45
CA ASN A 47 19.47 -5.91 16.09
C ASN A 47 19.24 -4.62 15.31
N LYS A 48 18.86 -3.56 16.02
CA LYS A 48 18.79 -2.20 15.44
C LYS A 48 20.17 -1.79 14.93
N GLY A 49 20.23 -1.27 13.70
CA GLY A 49 21.46 -0.84 13.04
C GLY A 49 22.08 -1.88 12.11
N ASP A 50 21.52 -3.10 12.04
CA ASP A 50 21.94 -4.11 11.06
C ASP A 50 21.07 -4.12 9.78
N GLU A 51 20.11 -3.18 9.65
CA GLU A 51 19.16 -3.12 8.52
C GLU A 51 19.87 -3.07 7.16
N ASP A 52 20.88 -2.23 7.03
CA ASP A 52 21.67 -2.09 5.80
C ASP A 52 22.46 -3.36 5.49
N LYS A 53 23.06 -3.98 6.50
CA LYS A 53 23.82 -5.23 6.33
C LYS A 53 22.89 -6.37 5.92
N VAL A 54 21.72 -6.49 6.53
CA VAL A 54 20.70 -7.47 6.16
C VAL A 54 20.24 -7.24 4.72
N SER A 55 19.96 -6.00 4.33
CA SER A 55 19.55 -5.65 2.97
C SER A 55 20.61 -6.04 1.95
N GLN A 56 21.88 -5.71 2.20
CA GLN A 56 23.00 -6.09 1.33
C GLN A 56 23.21 -7.61 1.27
N ALA A 57 23.08 -8.31 2.39
CA ALA A 57 23.22 -9.76 2.44
C ALA A 57 22.08 -10.45 1.67
N LEU A 58 20.84 -10.01 1.85
CA LEU A 58 19.69 -10.51 1.10
C LEU A 58 19.82 -10.23 -0.40
N ALA A 59 20.32 -9.07 -0.80
CA ALA A 59 20.59 -8.76 -2.22
C ALA A 59 21.62 -9.74 -2.85
N LYS A 60 22.68 -10.10 -2.10
CA LYS A 60 23.65 -11.11 -2.55
C LYS A 60 23.01 -12.50 -2.64
N MET A 61 22.18 -12.88 -1.67
CA MET A 61 21.47 -14.16 -1.68
C MET A 61 20.47 -14.27 -2.84
N MET A 62 19.74 -13.18 -3.15
CA MET A 62 18.87 -13.13 -4.33
C MET A 62 19.63 -13.22 -5.66
N ALA A 63 20.89 -12.81 -5.71
CA ALA A 63 21.74 -12.99 -6.89
C ALA A 63 22.20 -14.46 -7.04
N GLU A 64 22.35 -15.20 -5.93
CA GLU A 64 22.67 -16.62 -5.92
C GLU A 64 21.41 -17.48 -6.18
N ASP A 65 20.27 -17.09 -5.61
CA ASP A 65 19.01 -17.85 -5.65
C ASP A 65 17.89 -17.01 -6.27
N VAL A 66 17.55 -17.30 -7.50
CA VAL A 66 16.50 -16.58 -8.28
C VAL A 66 15.08 -16.87 -7.78
N THR A 67 14.89 -17.87 -6.91
CA THR A 67 13.59 -18.17 -6.30
C THR A 67 13.36 -17.43 -4.98
N LEU A 68 14.35 -16.66 -4.52
CA LEU A 68 14.26 -15.80 -3.38
C LEU A 68 13.92 -14.37 -3.81
N LYS A 69 12.95 -13.73 -3.17
CA LYS A 69 12.57 -12.34 -3.45
C LYS A 69 12.29 -11.58 -2.16
N VAL A 70 12.72 -10.34 -2.12
CA VAL A 70 12.41 -9.41 -1.00
C VAL A 70 11.56 -8.26 -1.52
N VAL A 71 10.51 -7.91 -0.79
CA VAL A 71 9.58 -6.83 -1.13
C VAL A 71 9.33 -5.98 0.12
N ASN A 72 9.42 -4.68 -0.04
CA ASN A 72 8.98 -3.74 0.99
C ASN A 72 7.50 -3.40 0.74
N ASP A 73 6.64 -3.87 1.63
CA ASP A 73 5.23 -3.54 1.65
C ASP A 73 5.04 -2.23 2.43
N SER A 74 4.97 -1.13 1.69
CA SER A 74 4.81 0.21 2.26
C SER A 74 3.44 0.41 2.90
N GLU A 75 2.42 -0.28 2.41
CA GLU A 75 1.05 -0.20 2.90
C GLU A 75 0.94 -0.71 4.34
N ASN A 76 1.43 -1.92 4.59
CA ASN A 76 1.41 -2.53 5.91
C ASN A 76 2.67 -2.23 6.73
N ARG A 77 3.61 -1.44 6.18
CA ARG A 77 4.90 -1.09 6.79
C ARG A 77 5.65 -2.33 7.26
N GLN A 78 5.84 -3.26 6.37
CA GLN A 78 6.52 -4.53 6.65
C GLN A 78 7.46 -4.91 5.50
N SER A 79 8.51 -5.63 5.83
CA SER A 79 9.40 -6.22 4.85
C SER A 79 9.09 -7.70 4.71
N LEU A 80 8.86 -8.13 3.47
CA LEU A 80 8.46 -9.49 3.14
C LEU A 80 9.60 -10.20 2.42
N ILE A 81 9.79 -11.47 2.77
CA ILE A 81 10.69 -12.39 2.09
C ILE A 81 9.87 -13.52 1.48
N TYR A 82 10.03 -13.72 0.20
CA TYR A 82 9.34 -14.74 -0.60
C TYR A 82 10.30 -15.89 -0.90
N GLY A 83 9.80 -17.13 -0.88
CA GLY A 83 10.56 -18.34 -1.20
C GLY A 83 9.65 -19.47 -1.64
N MET A 84 10.25 -20.63 -1.87
CA MET A 84 9.58 -21.85 -2.36
C MET A 84 8.86 -22.65 -1.27
N GLY A 85 9.02 -22.27 0.01
CA GLY A 85 8.40 -22.93 1.15
C GLY A 85 9.00 -22.43 2.46
N ASP A 86 8.38 -22.80 3.58
CA ASP A 86 8.79 -22.34 4.91
C ASP A 86 10.23 -22.76 5.24
N GLN A 87 10.60 -24.02 4.93
CA GLN A 87 11.97 -24.50 5.11
C GLN A 87 12.98 -23.70 4.30
N HIS A 88 12.64 -23.28 3.09
CA HIS A 88 13.52 -22.43 2.28
C HIS A 88 13.78 -21.09 2.97
N LEU A 89 12.77 -20.49 3.56
CA LEU A 89 12.88 -19.21 4.28
C LEU A 89 13.69 -19.37 5.59
N GLU A 90 13.49 -20.47 6.32
CA GLU A 90 14.26 -20.79 7.53
C GLU A 90 15.75 -21.03 7.21
N VAL A 91 16.06 -21.78 6.16
CA VAL A 91 17.43 -21.97 5.67
C VAL A 91 18.06 -20.65 5.25
N THR A 92 17.29 -19.78 4.62
CA THR A 92 17.75 -18.43 4.24
C THR A 92 18.11 -17.61 5.48
N ALA A 93 17.27 -17.62 6.52
CA ALA A 93 17.56 -16.96 7.78
C ALA A 93 18.81 -17.53 8.48
N SER A 94 18.98 -18.84 8.46
CA SER A 94 20.18 -19.51 8.99
C SER A 94 21.45 -19.12 8.23
N LYS A 95 21.40 -19.09 6.90
CA LYS A 95 22.53 -18.64 6.05
C LYS A 95 22.90 -17.17 6.30
N LEU A 96 21.93 -16.30 6.57
CA LEU A 96 22.20 -14.90 6.95
C LEU A 96 23.01 -14.85 8.25
N ALA A 97 22.61 -15.63 9.26
CA ALA A 97 23.31 -15.68 10.54
C ALA A 97 24.73 -16.28 10.41
N GLU A 98 24.88 -17.36 9.68
CA GLU A 98 26.16 -18.07 9.56
C GLU A 98 27.17 -17.35 8.67
N ARG A 99 26.75 -16.92 7.46
CA ARG A 99 27.65 -16.33 6.45
C ARG A 99 27.87 -14.84 6.62
N TYR A 100 26.81 -14.11 6.98
CA TYR A 100 26.85 -12.65 7.03
C TYR A 100 26.85 -12.07 8.44
N LYS A 101 26.73 -12.95 9.46
CA LYS A 101 26.73 -12.57 10.89
C LYS A 101 25.63 -11.56 11.24
N VAL A 102 24.50 -11.64 10.55
CA VAL A 102 23.29 -10.83 10.80
C VAL A 102 22.09 -11.75 10.93
N GLY A 103 21.18 -11.45 11.84
CA GLY A 103 20.02 -12.27 12.13
C GLY A 103 18.70 -11.57 11.76
N ILE A 104 17.78 -12.38 11.25
CA ILE A 104 16.38 -11.99 11.07
C ILE A 104 15.47 -12.98 11.79
N ARG A 105 14.31 -12.51 12.21
CA ARG A 105 13.21 -13.34 12.71
C ARG A 105 12.09 -13.32 11.69
N LEU A 106 11.56 -14.50 11.37
CA LEU A 106 10.40 -14.66 10.50
C LEU A 106 9.11 -14.58 11.33
N GLU A 107 8.15 -13.80 10.86
CA GLU A 107 6.85 -13.58 11.51
C GLU A 107 5.74 -13.72 10.49
N THR A 108 4.53 -14.02 10.96
CA THR A 108 3.33 -14.00 10.12
C THR A 108 3.12 -12.59 9.55
N PRO A 109 2.99 -12.44 8.23
CA PRO A 109 2.77 -11.14 7.60
C PRO A 109 1.40 -10.56 7.97
N LYS A 110 1.30 -9.23 7.98
CA LYS A 110 0.01 -8.57 8.06
C LYS A 110 -0.74 -8.74 6.73
N VAL A 111 -2.03 -8.99 6.83
CA VAL A 111 -2.92 -9.09 5.67
C VAL A 111 -3.36 -7.70 5.24
N ALA A 112 -3.37 -7.45 3.93
CA ALA A 112 -3.83 -6.18 3.35
C ALA A 112 -5.36 -6.16 3.28
N PHE A 113 -6.01 -5.81 4.38
CA PHE A 113 -7.45 -5.59 4.41
C PHE A 113 -7.84 -4.30 3.69
N ARG A 114 -9.12 -4.23 3.29
CA ARG A 114 -9.78 -3.00 2.81
C ARG A 114 -11.05 -2.76 3.61
N GLU A 115 -11.51 -1.52 3.60
CA GLU A 115 -12.81 -1.17 4.17
C GLU A 115 -13.77 -0.78 3.06
N THR A 116 -15.04 -1.13 3.19
CA THR A 116 -16.11 -0.68 2.30
C THR A 116 -17.42 -0.54 3.06
N ILE A 117 -18.44 -0.01 2.39
CA ILE A 117 -19.79 0.16 2.97
C ILE A 117 -20.80 -0.73 2.26
N ARG A 118 -21.85 -1.12 2.97
CA ARG A 118 -22.93 -1.98 2.42
C ARG A 118 -24.24 -1.26 2.19
N LYS A 119 -24.44 -0.10 2.83
CA LYS A 119 -25.69 0.67 2.77
C LYS A 119 -25.40 2.11 2.37
N ASN A 120 -26.45 2.78 1.94
CA ASN A 120 -26.42 4.20 1.71
C ASN A 120 -26.52 4.95 3.04
N SER A 121 -25.89 6.11 3.12
CA SER A 121 -26.05 7.05 4.21
C SER A 121 -26.11 8.48 3.69
N ASP A 122 -26.88 9.31 4.36
CA ASP A 122 -26.96 10.75 4.14
C ASP A 122 -26.49 11.48 5.40
N VAL A 123 -25.56 12.42 5.23
CA VAL A 123 -25.01 13.17 6.36
C VAL A 123 -25.04 14.67 6.10
N ASP A 124 -25.46 15.38 7.13
CA ASP A 124 -25.37 16.85 7.22
C ASP A 124 -24.28 17.16 8.26
N THR A 125 -23.21 17.81 7.83
CA THR A 125 -22.03 18.04 8.68
C THR A 125 -21.50 19.45 8.54
N LYS A 126 -21.39 20.13 9.69
CA LYS A 126 -20.84 21.47 9.81
C LYS A 126 -19.52 21.43 10.58
N TYR A 127 -18.49 22.00 9.97
CA TYR A 127 -17.25 22.31 10.67
C TYR A 127 -17.27 23.80 11.03
N LYS A 128 -17.35 24.09 12.32
CA LYS A 128 -17.30 25.45 12.84
C LYS A 128 -16.26 25.52 13.95
N LYS A 129 -15.28 26.38 13.77
CA LYS A 129 -14.26 26.66 14.78
C LYS A 129 -14.12 28.18 14.90
N GLN A 130 -14.22 28.69 16.12
CA GLN A 130 -14.05 30.10 16.43
C GLN A 130 -13.05 30.22 17.59
N SER A 131 -11.89 30.80 17.29
CA SER A 131 -10.81 30.98 18.26
C SER A 131 -10.24 32.40 18.14
N GLY A 132 -11.10 33.41 18.45
CA GLY A 132 -10.71 34.82 18.40
C GLY A 132 -10.41 35.33 16.98
N GLY A 133 -11.12 36.40 16.52
CA GLY A 133 -10.94 36.92 15.17
C GLY A 133 -11.76 36.19 14.12
N HIS A 134 -11.17 35.94 12.95
CA HIS A 134 -11.86 35.20 11.86
C HIS A 134 -12.14 33.75 12.26
N GLY A 135 -13.39 33.31 12.09
CA GLY A 135 -13.84 31.94 12.29
C GLY A 135 -13.44 31.02 11.13
N GLN A 136 -13.70 29.73 11.31
CA GLN A 136 -13.64 28.73 10.24
C GLN A 136 -15.04 28.12 10.07
N TYR A 137 -15.57 28.13 8.86
CA TYR A 137 -16.90 27.59 8.57
C TYR A 137 -16.87 26.77 7.28
N GLY A 138 -17.30 25.53 7.36
CA GLY A 138 -17.55 24.65 6.23
C GLY A 138 -18.78 23.79 6.51
N HIS A 139 -19.73 23.71 5.58
CA HIS A 139 -20.92 22.90 5.72
C HIS A 139 -21.16 22.13 4.44
N VAL A 140 -21.23 20.83 4.57
CA VAL A 140 -21.47 19.89 3.47
C VAL A 140 -22.59 18.93 3.82
N LYS A 141 -23.48 18.66 2.85
CA LYS A 141 -24.42 17.56 2.88
C LYS A 141 -23.99 16.54 1.83
N MET A 142 -23.67 15.35 2.27
CA MET A 142 -23.09 14.32 1.43
C MET A 142 -23.86 13.01 1.58
N ARG A 143 -23.98 12.31 0.45
CA ARG A 143 -24.48 10.95 0.39
C ARG A 143 -23.31 10.02 0.10
N PHE A 144 -23.27 8.90 0.82
CA PHE A 144 -22.33 7.83 0.59
C PHE A 144 -23.08 6.55 0.21
N GLU A 145 -22.64 5.91 -0.86
CA GLU A 145 -23.27 4.74 -1.45
C GLU A 145 -22.18 3.74 -1.87
N PRO A 146 -22.44 2.43 -1.87
CA PRO A 146 -21.56 1.47 -2.54
C PRO A 146 -21.44 1.80 -4.03
N SER A 147 -20.21 1.90 -4.56
CA SER A 147 -20.00 2.18 -5.99
C SER A 147 -20.22 0.95 -6.88
N GLY A 148 -20.16 -0.26 -6.31
CA GLY A 148 -20.17 -1.52 -7.06
C GLY A 148 -18.84 -1.91 -7.70
N ASP A 149 -17.84 -1.03 -7.66
CA ASP A 149 -16.48 -1.27 -8.16
C ASP A 149 -15.47 -1.20 -6.99
N LEU A 150 -14.89 -2.35 -6.63
CA LEU A 150 -13.92 -2.48 -5.55
C LEU A 150 -12.47 -2.19 -6.00
N GLU A 151 -12.22 -2.01 -7.28
CA GLU A 151 -10.90 -1.65 -7.80
C GLU A 151 -10.63 -0.15 -7.61
N THR A 152 -11.70 0.65 -7.60
CA THR A 152 -11.62 2.10 -7.43
C THR A 152 -11.87 2.49 -5.96
N PRO A 153 -10.98 3.24 -5.30
CA PRO A 153 -11.17 3.67 -3.92
C PRO A 153 -12.47 4.43 -3.71
N TYR A 154 -12.71 5.46 -4.53
CA TYR A 154 -13.92 6.25 -4.45
C TYR A 154 -14.28 6.87 -5.80
N VAL A 155 -15.56 7.21 -5.94
CA VAL A 155 -16.09 8.08 -7.00
C VAL A 155 -16.68 9.33 -6.35
N PHE A 156 -16.27 10.49 -6.81
CA PHE A 156 -16.81 11.78 -6.31
C PHE A 156 -17.75 12.39 -7.33
N GLU A 157 -18.97 12.70 -6.89
CA GLU A 157 -19.96 13.42 -7.69
C GLU A 157 -20.41 14.69 -6.98
N GLN A 158 -20.77 15.70 -7.77
CA GLN A 158 -21.27 16.96 -7.29
C GLN A 158 -22.57 17.31 -8.04
N VAL A 159 -23.64 17.47 -7.28
CA VAL A 159 -24.98 17.82 -7.81
C VAL A 159 -25.58 19.01 -7.08
N VAL A 160 -24.71 19.89 -6.56
CA VAL A 160 -25.12 21.09 -5.82
C VAL A 160 -25.88 22.05 -6.73
N VAL A 161 -27.08 22.44 -6.31
CA VAL A 161 -27.95 23.39 -7.02
C VAL A 161 -27.96 24.74 -6.30
N GLY A 162 -28.15 25.85 -7.07
CA GLY A 162 -28.32 27.18 -6.50
C GLY A 162 -27.08 27.81 -5.85
N GLY A 163 -25.88 27.22 -6.03
CA GLY A 163 -24.65 27.81 -5.48
C GLY A 163 -24.52 27.69 -3.95
N ALA A 164 -25.24 26.79 -3.32
CA ALA A 164 -25.19 26.56 -1.87
C ALA A 164 -23.77 26.30 -1.36
N VAL A 165 -22.96 25.64 -2.16
CA VAL A 165 -21.51 25.54 -2.00
C VAL A 165 -20.85 26.11 -3.25
N PRO A 166 -20.04 27.17 -3.14
CA PRO A 166 -19.32 27.74 -4.27
C PRO A 166 -18.37 26.75 -4.93
N LYS A 167 -18.29 26.73 -6.26
CA LYS A 167 -17.53 25.77 -7.05
C LYS A 167 -16.03 25.72 -6.71
N ASN A 168 -15.48 26.84 -6.27
CA ASN A 168 -14.07 26.92 -5.85
C ASN A 168 -13.74 26.05 -4.63
N TYR A 169 -14.74 25.61 -3.83
CA TYR A 169 -14.53 24.72 -2.70
C TYR A 169 -14.67 23.23 -3.04
N PHE A 170 -15.16 22.88 -4.23
CA PHE A 170 -15.29 21.46 -4.64
C PHE A 170 -13.96 20.70 -4.64
N PRO A 171 -12.84 21.26 -5.11
CA PRO A 171 -11.55 20.60 -5.00
C PRO A 171 -11.11 20.34 -3.55
N ALA A 172 -11.48 21.22 -2.64
CA ALA A 172 -11.18 21.04 -1.21
C ALA A 172 -12.01 19.91 -0.58
N VAL A 173 -13.29 19.78 -0.98
CA VAL A 173 -14.15 18.65 -0.59
C VAL A 173 -13.58 17.34 -1.11
N GLU A 174 -13.21 17.26 -2.38
CA GLU A 174 -12.61 16.06 -2.98
C GLU A 174 -11.29 15.69 -2.31
N LYS A 175 -10.44 16.68 -2.00
CA LYS A 175 -9.18 16.45 -1.28
C LYS A 175 -9.41 15.92 0.14
N GLY A 176 -10.45 16.38 0.82
CA GLY A 176 -10.87 15.85 2.12
C GLY A 176 -11.31 14.38 2.02
N LEU A 177 -12.02 14.02 0.96
CA LEU A 177 -12.42 12.66 0.66
C LEU A 177 -11.20 11.78 0.35
N GLN A 178 -10.32 12.26 -0.53
CA GLN A 178 -9.08 11.56 -0.91
C GLN A 178 -8.20 11.20 0.29
N GLU A 179 -8.07 12.11 1.24
CA GLU A 179 -7.32 11.82 2.48
C GLU A 179 -8.06 10.82 3.38
N SER A 180 -9.39 10.92 3.45
CA SER A 180 -10.20 10.05 4.30
C SER A 180 -10.19 8.59 3.84
N VAL A 181 -10.18 8.34 2.52
CA VAL A 181 -10.16 6.96 1.98
C VAL A 181 -8.82 6.25 2.18
N GLN A 182 -7.73 6.98 2.43
CA GLN A 182 -6.42 6.36 2.71
C GLN A 182 -6.40 5.62 4.05
N LYS A 183 -7.27 6.04 4.97
CA LYS A 183 -7.33 5.47 6.31
C LYS A 183 -8.77 5.44 6.78
N GLY A 184 -9.43 4.32 6.54
CA GLY A 184 -10.84 4.12 6.86
C GLY A 184 -11.15 4.24 8.35
N PRO A 185 -12.39 4.65 8.68
CA PRO A 185 -12.80 4.89 10.06
C PRO A 185 -13.02 3.63 10.89
N LEU A 186 -13.20 2.46 10.25
CA LEU A 186 -13.54 1.21 10.97
C LEU A 186 -12.31 0.59 11.65
N ALA A 187 -11.25 0.35 10.90
CA ALA A 187 -10.05 -0.33 11.38
C ALA A 187 -8.75 0.28 10.81
N ALA A 188 -8.85 1.47 10.22
CA ALA A 188 -7.75 2.23 9.64
C ALA A 188 -7.10 1.59 8.41
N TYR A 189 -7.80 0.71 7.69
CA TYR A 189 -7.40 0.20 6.38
C TYR A 189 -7.89 1.12 5.25
N PRO A 190 -7.25 1.08 4.07
CA PRO A 190 -7.72 1.85 2.92
C PRO A 190 -9.14 1.47 2.53
N VAL A 191 -9.91 2.49 2.15
CA VAL A 191 -11.31 2.33 1.73
C VAL A 191 -11.38 2.10 0.23
N VAL A 192 -12.29 1.23 -0.20
CA VAL A 192 -12.59 0.94 -1.61
C VAL A 192 -14.09 0.87 -1.85
N GLY A 193 -14.50 1.13 -3.09
CA GLY A 193 -15.87 0.88 -3.51
C GLY A 193 -16.90 1.87 -2.97
N VAL A 194 -16.52 3.12 -2.72
CA VAL A 194 -17.42 4.15 -2.18
C VAL A 194 -17.71 5.23 -3.22
N LYS A 195 -18.99 5.52 -3.44
CA LYS A 195 -19.44 6.70 -4.17
C LYS A 195 -19.86 7.77 -3.17
N ALA A 196 -19.29 8.96 -3.31
CA ALA A 196 -19.57 10.12 -2.46
C ALA A 196 -20.17 11.24 -3.31
N THR A 197 -21.39 11.65 -3.00
CA THR A 197 -22.11 12.71 -3.72
C THR A 197 -22.29 13.90 -2.81
N LEU A 198 -21.71 15.05 -3.21
CA LEU A 198 -22.00 16.35 -2.59
C LEU A 198 -23.25 16.92 -3.24
N TYR A 199 -24.35 17.06 -2.49
CA TYR A 199 -25.61 17.53 -3.05
C TYR A 199 -26.10 18.88 -2.51
N ASP A 200 -25.65 19.29 -1.31
CA ASP A 200 -26.02 20.57 -0.69
C ASP A 200 -24.98 21.01 0.34
N GLY A 201 -25.16 22.16 0.92
CA GLY A 201 -24.31 22.71 1.96
C GLY A 201 -24.62 24.20 2.22
N SER A 202 -23.71 24.88 2.86
CA SER A 202 -23.73 26.34 2.94
C SER A 202 -22.34 26.89 3.19
N TYR A 203 -22.14 28.15 2.84
CA TYR A 203 -20.91 28.87 3.09
C TYR A 203 -21.16 30.15 3.86
N HIS A 204 -20.13 30.68 4.48
CA HIS A 204 -20.13 31.98 5.12
C HIS A 204 -19.13 32.88 4.38
N PRO A 205 -19.53 34.10 3.94
CA PRO A 205 -18.69 34.95 3.08
C PRO A 205 -17.32 35.31 3.67
N VAL A 206 -17.19 35.32 5.01
CA VAL A 206 -15.96 35.71 5.70
C VAL A 206 -15.22 34.50 6.28
N ASP A 207 -15.92 33.54 6.85
CA ASP A 207 -15.34 32.45 7.63
C ASP A 207 -15.12 31.16 6.83
N SER A 208 -15.64 31.04 5.61
CA SER A 208 -15.45 29.90 4.77
C SER A 208 -14.08 29.87 4.10
N SER A 209 -13.43 28.71 4.12
CA SER A 209 -12.13 28.48 3.50
C SER A 209 -12.04 27.05 2.95
N GLU A 210 -11.10 26.83 2.05
CA GLU A 210 -10.80 25.48 1.55
C GLU A 210 -10.52 24.50 2.67
N MET A 211 -9.75 24.92 3.68
CA MET A 211 -9.45 24.11 4.85
C MET A 211 -10.71 23.75 5.64
N ALA A 212 -11.64 24.69 5.81
CA ALA A 212 -12.89 24.43 6.54
C ALA A 212 -13.78 23.43 5.80
N PHE A 213 -13.90 23.53 4.47
CA PHE A 213 -14.62 22.56 3.65
C PHE A 213 -13.95 21.18 3.64
N LYS A 214 -12.62 21.12 3.55
CA LYS A 214 -11.87 19.90 3.68
C LYS A 214 -12.14 19.20 5.01
N MET A 215 -12.09 19.96 6.13
CA MET A 215 -12.37 19.40 7.46
C MET A 215 -13.82 18.96 7.62
N ALA A 216 -14.78 19.73 7.06
CA ALA A 216 -16.20 19.35 7.05
C ALA A 216 -16.40 18.01 6.32
N THR A 217 -15.71 17.82 5.19
CA THR A 217 -15.75 16.57 4.42
C THR A 217 -15.15 15.39 5.18
N ILE A 218 -14.02 15.58 5.83
CA ILE A 218 -13.40 14.51 6.67
C ILE A 218 -14.36 14.06 7.78
N LEU A 219 -15.03 15.01 8.42
CA LEU A 219 -16.03 14.71 9.45
C LEU A 219 -17.28 14.04 8.87
N ALA A 220 -17.76 14.52 7.70
CA ALA A 220 -18.88 13.95 6.98
C ALA A 220 -18.59 12.50 6.57
N PHE A 221 -17.40 12.26 6.00
CA PHE A 221 -16.96 10.92 5.63
C PHE A 221 -16.93 9.97 6.83
N LYS A 222 -16.29 10.39 7.92
CA LYS A 222 -16.19 9.56 9.13
C LYS A 222 -17.57 9.15 9.66
N LYS A 223 -18.51 10.11 9.72
CA LYS A 223 -19.87 9.84 10.18
C LYS A 223 -20.64 8.98 9.18
N GLY A 224 -20.69 9.39 7.90
CA GLY A 224 -21.45 8.71 6.86
C GLY A 224 -20.96 7.30 6.58
N PHE A 225 -19.64 7.09 6.62
CA PHE A 225 -19.05 5.76 6.46
C PHE A 225 -19.50 4.81 7.59
N MET A 226 -19.49 5.26 8.84
CA MET A 226 -19.92 4.45 9.97
C MET A 226 -21.42 4.16 9.94
N ASP A 227 -22.25 5.14 9.51
CA ASP A 227 -23.70 4.98 9.39
C ASP A 227 -24.09 4.04 8.23
N ALA A 228 -23.21 3.89 7.23
CA ALA A 228 -23.42 3.07 6.05
C ALA A 228 -23.11 1.57 6.23
N SER A 229 -23.05 1.06 7.45
CA SER A 229 -22.73 -0.34 7.75
C SER A 229 -21.39 -0.79 7.15
N PRO A 230 -20.28 -0.27 7.64
CA PRO A 230 -18.95 -0.59 7.12
C PRO A 230 -18.55 -2.04 7.38
N VAL A 231 -17.75 -2.61 6.49
CA VAL A 231 -17.21 -3.98 6.61
C VAL A 231 -15.76 -4.01 6.18
N LEU A 232 -15.02 -5.00 6.71
CA LEU A 232 -13.69 -5.35 6.23
C LEU A 232 -13.80 -6.33 5.05
N LEU A 233 -12.94 -6.11 4.06
CA LEU A 233 -12.72 -7.02 2.95
C LEU A 233 -11.36 -7.69 3.13
N GLU A 234 -11.34 -9.01 2.99
CA GLU A 234 -10.13 -9.81 2.95
C GLU A 234 -9.69 -10.00 1.50
N PRO A 235 -8.36 -10.07 1.24
CA PRO A 235 -7.88 -10.36 -0.10
C PRO A 235 -8.24 -11.80 -0.50
N ILE A 236 -8.75 -11.96 -1.73
CA ILE A 236 -8.98 -13.26 -2.34
C ILE A 236 -7.76 -13.61 -3.17
N VAL A 237 -7.19 -14.79 -2.96
CA VAL A 237 -6.05 -15.30 -3.70
C VAL A 237 -6.42 -16.57 -4.44
N SER A 238 -5.84 -16.76 -5.64
CA SER A 238 -5.95 -18.03 -6.36
C SER A 238 -4.79 -18.94 -5.93
N ALA A 239 -5.11 -20.14 -5.46
CA ALA A 239 -4.14 -21.16 -5.15
C ALA A 239 -4.27 -22.31 -6.14
N LYS A 240 -3.15 -22.80 -6.66
CA LYS A 240 -3.07 -24.02 -7.45
C LYS A 240 -2.48 -25.11 -6.56
N ILE A 241 -3.26 -26.14 -6.31
CA ILE A 241 -2.90 -27.32 -5.52
C ILE A 241 -2.41 -28.44 -6.45
#